data_d19fb51799d85a72ba7da9986e00b48b
#
_entry.id   d19fb51799d85a72ba7da9986e00b48b
#
_cell.length_a   1.000
_cell.length_b   1.000
_cell.length_c   1.000
_cell.angle_alpha   90.00
_cell.angle_beta   90.00
_cell.angle_gamma   90.00
#
_symmetry.space_group_name_H-M   'P 1'
#
loop_
_entity.id
_entity.type
_entity.pdbx_description
1 polymer ?
#
loop_
_entity_poly.entity_id
_entity_poly.type
_entity_poly.pdbx_seq_one_letter_code
_entity_poly.pdbx_strand_id
1 'polypeptide(L)'
;MNEKIVLNEVNNAGDRIHLYFNGWVGLYVAYGVSAFLLSKETKVSPSYSQDMQMPVAVINSAHYDELKKELEVLKKVENYRCLKAKAQYDDSEYDEWAAALRMGGAVSKS
;
A
#
# COMPACT_ATOMS: atom_id res chain seq x y z
N MET A 1 6.85 14.86 6.46
CA MET A 1 6.82 13.39 6.31
C MET A 1 5.50 12.92 5.75
N ASN A 2 4.42 13.19 6.48
CA ASN A 2 3.11 12.74 6.05
C ASN A 2 2.66 13.37 4.74
N GLU A 3 3.06 14.62 4.52
CA GLU A 3 2.70 15.33 3.29
C GLU A 3 3.22 14.62 2.05
N LYS A 4 4.45 14.10 2.13
CA LYS A 4 5.05 13.41 0.99
C LYS A 4 4.28 12.13 0.67
N ILE A 5 3.87 11.41 1.72
CA ILE A 5 3.09 10.19 1.54
C ILE A 5 1.75 10.52 0.91
N VAL A 6 1.08 11.56 1.42
CA VAL A 6 -0.21 11.97 0.89
C VAL A 6 -0.09 12.38 -0.58
N LEU A 7 0.94 13.17 -0.91
CA LEU A 7 1.14 13.60 -2.29
C LEU A 7 1.40 12.42 -3.22
N ASN A 8 2.20 11.46 -2.78
CA ASN A 8 2.46 10.28 -3.59
C ASN A 8 1.17 9.53 -3.91
N GLU A 9 0.27 9.44 -2.93
CA GLU A 9 -0.97 8.69 -3.14
C GLU A 9 -1.99 9.48 -3.95
N VAL A 10 -2.05 10.79 -3.74
CA VAL A 10 -2.95 11.65 -4.53
C VAL A 10 -2.54 11.62 -6.00
N ASN A 11 -1.24 11.57 -6.26
CA ASN A 11 -0.72 11.57 -7.63
C ASN A 11 -0.57 10.16 -8.21
N ASN A 12 -0.97 9.14 -7.46
CA ASN A 12 -0.83 7.76 -7.90
C ASN A 12 -1.92 7.45 -8.92
N ALA A 13 -1.48 7.12 -10.14
CA ALA A 13 -2.41 6.84 -11.24
C ALA A 13 -2.99 5.41 -11.16
N GLY A 14 -2.65 4.68 -10.10
CA GLY A 14 -3.15 3.32 -9.95
C GLY A 14 -2.20 2.27 -10.51
N ASP A 15 -0.94 2.63 -10.69
CA ASP A 15 0.06 1.71 -11.23
C ASP A 15 1.35 1.68 -10.41
N ARG A 16 1.37 2.35 -9.26
CA ARG A 16 2.55 2.42 -8.41
C ARG A 16 2.24 1.97 -7.01
N ILE A 17 3.16 1.19 -6.43
CA ILE A 17 3.08 0.80 -5.03
C ILE A 17 4.22 1.47 -4.31
N HIS A 18 3.91 2.48 -3.51
CA HIS A 18 4.90 3.20 -2.72
C HIS A 18 5.02 2.53 -1.36
N LEU A 19 6.23 2.08 -1.03
CA LEU A 19 6.51 1.40 0.24
C LEU A 19 7.48 2.23 1.05
N TYR A 20 7.19 2.39 2.32
CA TYR A 20 8.03 3.16 3.25
C TYR A 20 8.53 2.22 4.34
N PHE A 21 9.84 2.08 4.43
CA PHE A 21 10.43 1.15 5.38
C PHE A 21 10.54 1.80 6.76
N ASN A 22 10.00 1.11 7.76
CA ASN A 22 10.12 1.52 9.16
C ASN A 22 11.15 0.61 9.83
N GLY A 23 12.34 1.17 10.07
CA GLY A 23 13.44 0.39 10.62
C GLY A 23 13.25 -0.06 12.07
N TRP A 24 12.36 0.63 12.79
CA TRP A 24 12.09 0.27 14.17
C TRP A 24 11.42 -1.08 14.29
N VAL A 25 10.54 -1.41 13.36
CA VAL A 25 9.79 -2.66 13.41
C VAL A 25 10.13 -3.58 12.25
N GLY A 26 10.99 -3.13 11.33
CA GLY A 26 11.42 -3.96 10.20
C GLY A 26 10.32 -4.23 9.19
N LEU A 27 9.41 -3.28 9.01
CA LEU A 27 8.27 -3.46 8.12
C LEU A 27 8.24 -2.39 7.04
N TYR A 28 7.73 -2.78 5.88
CA TYR A 28 7.41 -1.85 4.80
C TYR A 28 5.93 -1.51 4.89
N VAL A 29 5.62 -0.22 4.77
CA VAL A 29 4.25 0.28 4.96
C VAL A 29 3.77 0.92 3.66
N ALA A 30 2.54 0.58 3.26
CA ALA A 30 1.89 1.18 2.10
C ALA A 30 0.60 1.85 2.57
N TYR A 31 0.27 2.98 1.93
CA TYR A 31 -0.92 3.75 2.27
C TYR A 31 -1.79 3.95 1.03
N GLY A 32 -3.08 4.19 1.24
CA GLY A 32 -3.98 4.62 0.19
C GLY A 32 -4.02 3.68 -1.00
N VAL A 33 -3.84 4.24 -2.19
CA VAL A 33 -3.86 3.47 -3.44
C VAL A 33 -2.76 2.41 -3.42
N SER A 34 -1.60 2.72 -2.87
CA SER A 34 -0.52 1.74 -2.77
C SER A 34 -0.93 0.54 -1.92
N ALA A 35 -1.64 0.77 -0.81
CA ALA A 35 -2.12 -0.32 0.03
C ALA A 35 -3.13 -1.18 -0.71
N PHE A 36 -4.00 -0.55 -1.47
CA PHE A 36 -4.99 -1.24 -2.26
C PHE A 36 -4.33 -2.14 -3.31
N LEU A 37 -3.37 -1.58 -4.06
CA LEU A 37 -2.66 -2.34 -5.08
C LEU A 37 -1.85 -3.47 -4.45
N LEU A 38 -1.23 -3.22 -3.31
CA LEU A 38 -0.47 -4.24 -2.60
C LEU A 38 -1.38 -5.40 -2.21
N SER A 39 -2.60 -5.10 -1.78
CA SER A 39 -3.55 -6.15 -1.38
C SER A 39 -4.00 -6.99 -2.56
N LYS A 40 -3.91 -6.44 -3.77
CA LYS A 40 -4.24 -7.20 -4.97
C LYS A 40 -3.06 -8.05 -5.47
N GLU A 41 -1.84 -7.60 -5.18
CA GLU A 41 -0.64 -8.31 -5.65
C GLU A 41 -0.27 -9.44 -4.71
N THR A 42 -0.56 -9.30 -3.43
CA THR A 42 -0.14 -10.29 -2.45
C THR A 42 -1.10 -10.27 -1.26
N LYS A 43 -0.97 -11.28 -0.42
CA LYS A 43 -1.86 -11.41 0.73
C LYS A 43 -1.39 -10.52 1.87
N VAL A 44 -2.23 -9.61 2.30
CA VAL A 44 -1.95 -8.71 3.42
C VAL A 44 -3.23 -8.56 4.24
N SER A 45 -3.07 -8.01 5.44
CA SER A 45 -4.22 -7.69 6.31
C SER A 45 -4.31 -6.18 6.42
N PRO A 46 -5.06 -5.53 5.52
CA PRO A 46 -5.14 -4.08 5.55
C PRO A 46 -5.95 -3.57 6.72
N SER A 47 -5.65 -2.34 7.13
CA SER A 47 -6.43 -1.65 8.16
C SER A 47 -6.56 -0.20 7.74
N TYR A 48 -7.11 0.64 8.62
CA TYR A 48 -7.30 2.04 8.30
C TYR A 48 -6.51 2.91 9.27
N SER A 49 -5.73 3.83 8.74
CA SER A 49 -4.95 4.77 9.55
C SER A 49 -5.78 6.02 9.79
N GLN A 50 -6.16 6.25 11.05
CA GLN A 50 -6.90 7.47 11.39
C GLN A 50 -6.02 8.71 11.24
N ASP A 51 -4.73 8.57 11.55
CA ASP A 51 -3.80 9.69 11.43
C ASP A 51 -3.65 10.15 9.99
N MET A 52 -3.54 9.21 9.07
CA MET A 52 -3.33 9.52 7.66
C MET A 52 -4.65 9.65 6.90
N GLN A 53 -5.75 9.22 7.49
CA GLN A 53 -7.06 9.19 6.84
C GLN A 53 -7.02 8.36 5.57
N MET A 54 -6.33 7.23 5.62
CA MET A 54 -6.13 6.34 4.47
C MET A 54 -6.01 4.90 4.91
N PRO A 55 -6.35 3.94 4.05
CA PRO A 55 -6.02 2.54 4.31
C PRO A 55 -4.51 2.37 4.41
N VAL A 56 -4.11 1.35 5.15
CA VAL A 56 -2.70 1.04 5.36
C VAL A 56 -2.51 -0.47 5.31
N ALA A 57 -1.39 -0.91 4.74
CA ALA A 57 -1.01 -2.32 4.70
C ALA A 57 0.48 -2.41 4.94
N VAL A 58 0.91 -3.50 5.58
CA VAL A 58 2.32 -3.68 5.91
C VAL A 58 2.79 -5.06 5.46
N ILE A 59 4.07 -5.13 5.10
CA ILE A 59 4.72 -6.40 4.79
C ILE A 59 6.11 -6.40 5.43
N ASN A 60 6.62 -7.58 5.74
CA ASN A 60 7.97 -7.68 6.29
C ASN A 60 8.99 -7.79 5.16
N SER A 61 10.28 -7.85 5.52
CA SER A 61 11.35 -7.88 4.54
C SER A 61 11.31 -9.13 3.68
N ALA A 62 11.00 -10.28 4.27
CA ALA A 62 10.92 -11.52 3.50
C ALA A 62 9.80 -11.45 2.47
N HIS A 63 8.66 -10.87 2.86
CA HIS A 63 7.53 -10.69 1.97
C HIS A 63 7.90 -9.72 0.82
N TYR A 64 8.61 -8.64 1.16
CA TYR A 64 9.09 -7.71 0.15
C TYR A 64 10.03 -8.40 -0.83
N ASP A 65 10.93 -9.26 -0.34
CA ASP A 65 11.87 -9.97 -1.20
C ASP A 65 11.15 -10.86 -2.20
N GLU A 66 10.05 -11.49 -1.77
CA GLU A 66 9.25 -12.29 -2.68
C GLU A 66 8.53 -11.41 -3.70
N LEU A 67 8.00 -10.29 -3.23
CA LEU A 67 7.23 -9.39 -4.09
C LEU A 67 8.11 -8.79 -5.19
N LYS A 68 9.33 -8.41 -4.87
CA LYS A 68 10.21 -7.76 -5.86
C LYS A 68 10.69 -8.73 -6.94
N LYS A 69 10.49 -10.01 -6.75
CA LYS A 69 10.77 -10.99 -7.81
C LYS A 69 9.68 -10.95 -8.87
N GLU A 70 8.49 -10.52 -8.50
CA GLU A 70 7.34 -10.49 -9.39
C GLU A 70 7.10 -9.12 -10.00
N LEU A 71 7.44 -8.05 -9.27
CA LEU A 71 7.15 -6.68 -9.68
C LEU A 71 8.44 -5.92 -9.93
N GLU A 72 8.41 -5.04 -10.91
CA GLU A 72 9.54 -4.20 -11.24
C GLU A 72 9.76 -3.14 -10.17
N VAL A 73 10.99 -3.01 -9.68
CA VAL A 73 11.36 -1.96 -8.74
C VAL A 73 11.71 -0.71 -9.55
N LEU A 74 10.87 0.31 -9.45
CA LEU A 74 11.05 1.53 -10.22
C LEU A 74 11.98 2.51 -9.52
N LYS A 75 12.00 2.50 -8.19
CA LYS A 75 12.84 3.40 -7.41
C LYS A 75 13.18 2.77 -6.07
N LYS A 76 14.43 2.97 -5.65
CA LYS A 76 14.90 2.49 -4.36
C LYS A 76 15.83 3.56 -3.79
N VAL A 77 15.36 4.28 -2.78
CA VAL A 77 16.12 5.37 -2.15
C VAL A 77 15.94 5.26 -0.65
N GLU A 78 17.02 5.00 0.07
CA GLU A 78 17.01 4.90 1.53
C GLU A 78 15.86 4.03 2.03
N ASN A 79 14.88 4.61 2.71
CA ASN A 79 13.76 3.87 3.28
C ASN A 79 12.53 3.87 2.38
N TYR A 80 12.71 4.15 1.10
CA TYR A 80 11.60 4.25 0.17
C TYR A 80 11.79 3.28 -0.99
N ARG A 81 10.71 2.62 -1.38
CA ARG A 81 10.67 1.73 -2.54
C ARG A 81 9.44 2.05 -3.36
N CYS A 82 9.58 2.01 -4.66
CA CYS A 82 8.44 2.18 -5.56
C CYS A 82 8.43 1.01 -6.52
N LEU A 83 7.33 0.27 -6.52
CA LEU A 83 7.16 -0.88 -7.39
C LEU A 83 6.09 -0.59 -8.43
N LYS A 84 6.22 -1.21 -9.59
CA LYS A 84 5.20 -1.10 -10.63
C LYS A 84 4.17 -2.19 -10.40
N ALA A 85 2.91 -1.79 -10.19
CA ALA A 85 1.85 -2.76 -9.96
C ALA A 85 1.43 -3.42 -11.26
N LYS A 86 1.09 -4.69 -11.20
CA LYS A 86 0.51 -5.43 -12.31
C LYS A 86 -1.01 -5.44 -12.22
N ALA A 87 -1.53 -5.34 -11.00
CA ALA A 87 -2.96 -5.38 -10.77
C ALA A 87 -3.62 -4.15 -11.37
N GLN A 88 -4.87 -4.32 -11.79
CA GLN A 88 -5.61 -3.22 -12.34
C GLN A 88 -6.27 -2.42 -11.23
N TYR A 89 -6.34 -1.13 -11.43
CA TYR A 89 -6.90 -0.19 -10.48
C TYR A 89 -8.24 0.33 -10.99
N ASP A 90 -9.21 0.43 -10.07
CA ASP A 90 -10.50 1.01 -10.37
C ASP A 90 -10.90 1.91 -9.20
N ASP A 91 -11.23 3.16 -9.50
CA ASP A 91 -11.57 4.15 -8.47
C ASP A 91 -12.73 3.69 -7.61
N SER A 92 -13.78 3.15 -8.23
CA SER A 92 -14.97 2.72 -7.48
C SER A 92 -14.64 1.57 -6.55
N GLU A 93 -13.85 0.63 -7.02
CA GLU A 93 -13.43 -0.51 -6.22
C GLU A 93 -12.60 -0.04 -5.03
N TYR A 94 -11.69 0.88 -5.29
CA TYR A 94 -10.85 1.43 -4.23
C TYR A 94 -11.71 2.16 -3.19
N ASP A 95 -12.65 2.99 -3.65
CA ASP A 95 -13.49 3.76 -2.73
C ASP A 95 -14.30 2.86 -1.81
N GLU A 96 -14.86 1.78 -2.36
CA GLU A 96 -15.65 0.85 -1.56
C GLU A 96 -14.77 0.11 -0.55
N TRP A 97 -13.59 -0.30 -0.99
CA TRP A 97 -12.65 -1.01 -0.15
C TRP A 97 -12.17 -0.12 1.01
N ALA A 98 -11.81 1.13 0.69
CA ALA A 98 -11.35 2.08 1.69
C ALA A 98 -12.44 2.44 2.67
N ALA A 99 -13.67 2.62 2.19
CA ALA A 99 -14.79 2.95 3.05
C ALA A 99 -15.08 1.82 4.04
N ALA A 100 -15.02 0.57 3.58
CA ALA A 100 -15.25 -0.57 4.44
C ALA A 100 -14.21 -0.63 5.56
N LEU A 101 -12.94 -0.38 5.20
CA LEU A 101 -11.88 -0.37 6.20
C LEU A 101 -12.06 0.76 7.19
N ARG A 102 -12.45 1.95 6.70
CA ARG A 102 -12.63 3.11 7.56
C ARG A 102 -13.73 2.87 8.58
N MET A 103 -14.73 2.11 8.21
CA MET A 103 -15.83 1.81 9.12
C MET A 103 -15.49 0.69 10.10
N GLY A 104 -14.24 0.23 10.10
CA GLY A 104 -13.81 -0.80 11.02
C GLY A 104 -14.19 -2.20 10.60
N GLY A 105 -14.81 -2.31 9.43
CA GLY A 105 -15.16 -3.61 8.93
C GLY A 105 -13.96 -4.29 8.30
N ALA A 106 -13.83 -5.58 8.52
CA ALA A 106 -12.85 -6.35 7.82
C ALA A 106 -13.43 -6.71 6.47
N VAL A 107 -12.89 -6.12 5.42
CA VAL A 107 -13.39 -6.37 4.08
C VAL A 107 -13.38 -7.87 3.79
N SER A 108 -12.39 -8.53 4.30
CA SER A 108 -12.20 -9.96 4.06
C SER A 108 -13.21 -10.83 4.78
N LYS A 109 -14.02 -10.27 5.63
CA LYS A 109 -14.98 -11.05 6.39
C LYS A 109 -16.13 -11.55 5.58
N SER A 110 -16.39 -10.89 4.54
CA SER A 110 -17.51 -11.27 3.69
C SER A 110 -17.41 -12.70 3.25
#